data_3e3c3cfaf2601cf8235bb9469f4f95d2
#
_entry.id   3e3c3cfaf2601cf8235bb9469f4f95d2
#
_cell.length_a   1.000
_cell.length_b   1.000
_cell.length_c   1.000
_cell.angle_alpha   90.00
_cell.angle_beta   90.00
_cell.angle_gamma   90.00
#
_symmetry.space_group_name_H-M   'P 1'
#
loop_
_entity.id
_entity.type
_entity.pdbx_description
1 polymer ?
#
loop_
_entity_poly.entity_id
_entity_poly.type
_entity_poly.pdbx_seq_one_letter_code
_entity_poly.pdbx_strand_id
1 'polypeptide(L)'
;MAKFDLTEEQEMLIELAKQFADEELIPNAEEWDRNGIFPEDSINNARDLGLLNCTIPQEYGGMGLSFLDEVIINEELGRGDPGFATITGVTMLACHPLIYGGTEEQKKEYLGRVCDGKISAYCVTEPGAGSDVKAITTSAVLDGESYVINGSKMWIGGAGHANWFYVLARTGNDQSHKSLSGFIVEADSAGLEVGKKEEKMGQRSSDTRSVKFDNVVVPKENLIGGVEGNGWLQAMVSFDRSRPMLASHALGNARGAMEEAWIYANERRTFGKPIFEHQSISFMLADMSTKIEAARLLAHKAASLLDKGERATLESAHAKRYAADIGMEITTDSVQIFGGYGYSEEFPAARRMRGAKIYQIFGGTSQIQRLIIGREMNKNFKR
;
A
#
# COMPACT_ATOMS: atom_id res chain seq x y z
N MET A 1 7.90 -8.04 29.92
CA MET A 1 8.31 -7.31 28.71
C MET A 1 8.07 -8.24 27.55
N ALA A 2 7.23 -7.87 26.61
CA ALA A 2 7.13 -8.61 25.36
C ALA A 2 8.47 -8.38 24.63
N LYS A 3 9.28 -9.42 24.50
CA LYS A 3 10.43 -9.41 23.63
C LYS A 3 9.89 -9.39 22.20
N PHE A 4 10.08 -8.31 21.48
CA PHE A 4 9.90 -8.27 20.03
C PHE A 4 11.22 -8.72 19.37
N ASP A 5 11.72 -9.87 19.81
CA ASP A 5 12.90 -10.47 19.20
C ASP A 5 12.44 -11.04 17.84
N LEU A 6 12.97 -10.50 16.78
CA LEU A 6 12.84 -11.08 15.45
C LEU A 6 13.62 -12.40 15.40
N THR A 7 13.19 -13.32 14.56
CA THR A 7 13.95 -14.55 14.30
C THR A 7 15.17 -14.25 13.43
N GLU A 8 16.16 -15.16 13.42
CA GLU A 8 17.32 -15.04 12.54
C GLU A 8 16.90 -14.92 11.04
N GLU A 9 15.83 -15.63 10.63
CA GLU A 9 15.28 -15.55 9.29
C GLU A 9 14.71 -14.16 8.99
N GLN A 10 14.02 -13.55 9.96
CA GLN A 10 13.50 -12.19 9.83
C GLN A 10 14.62 -11.14 9.78
N GLU A 11 15.68 -11.31 10.55
CA GLU A 11 16.88 -10.44 10.47
C GLU A 11 17.55 -10.55 9.09
N MET A 12 17.62 -11.76 8.53
CA MET A 12 18.12 -11.96 7.15
C MET A 12 17.24 -11.30 6.08
N LEU A 13 15.91 -11.36 6.25
CA LEU A 13 14.97 -10.67 5.34
C LEU A 13 15.13 -9.14 5.39
N ILE A 14 15.34 -8.58 6.59
CA ILE A 14 15.63 -7.15 6.76
C ILE A 14 16.92 -6.79 6.02
N GLU A 15 18.00 -7.55 6.23
CA GLU A 15 19.28 -7.24 5.61
C GLU A 15 19.22 -7.32 4.08
N LEU A 16 18.53 -8.35 3.54
CA LEU A 16 18.30 -8.49 2.10
C LEU A 16 17.50 -7.30 1.53
N ALA A 17 16.38 -6.95 2.19
CA ALA A 17 15.54 -5.84 1.73
C ALA A 17 16.26 -4.49 1.87
N LYS A 18 17.08 -4.32 2.91
CA LYS A 18 17.91 -3.13 3.13
C LYS A 18 18.98 -3.01 2.07
N GLN A 19 19.70 -4.10 1.76
CA GLN A 19 20.71 -4.10 0.69
C GLN A 19 20.06 -3.71 -0.64
N PHE A 20 18.93 -4.31 -0.98
CA PHE A 20 18.18 -3.96 -2.19
C PHE A 20 17.77 -2.48 -2.19
N ALA A 21 17.31 -1.95 -1.06
CA ALA A 21 16.95 -0.53 -0.96
C ALA A 21 18.15 0.39 -1.13
N ASP A 22 19.31 0.05 -0.56
CA ASP A 22 20.53 0.85 -0.61
C ASP A 22 21.18 0.83 -2.01
N GLU A 23 21.22 -0.33 -2.66
CA GLU A 23 21.91 -0.52 -3.95
C GLU A 23 21.03 -0.18 -5.15
N GLU A 24 19.71 -0.38 -5.06
CA GLU A 24 18.81 -0.29 -6.21
C GLU A 24 17.80 0.88 -6.08
N LEU A 25 17.16 1.06 -4.90
CA LEU A 25 16.07 2.03 -4.80
C LEU A 25 16.56 3.46 -4.56
N ILE A 26 17.41 3.67 -3.56
CA ILE A 26 17.89 5.01 -3.17
C ILE A 26 18.59 5.72 -4.32
N PRO A 27 19.51 5.07 -5.08
CA PRO A 27 20.20 5.73 -6.19
C PRO A 27 19.30 6.17 -7.33
N ASN A 28 18.20 5.46 -7.59
CA ASN A 28 17.30 5.70 -8.70
C ASN A 28 16.05 6.52 -8.35
N ALA A 29 15.73 6.65 -7.06
CA ALA A 29 14.47 7.23 -6.59
C ALA A 29 14.21 8.66 -7.04
N GLU A 30 15.28 9.49 -7.16
CA GLU A 30 15.16 10.87 -7.62
C GLU A 30 14.75 10.92 -9.10
N GLU A 31 15.41 10.15 -9.94
CA GLU A 31 15.12 10.09 -11.37
C GLU A 31 13.71 9.56 -11.62
N TRP A 32 13.33 8.48 -10.94
CA TRP A 32 12.00 7.90 -11.06
C TRP A 32 10.88 8.88 -10.68
N ASP A 33 11.03 9.59 -9.55
CA ASP A 33 10.01 10.55 -9.11
C ASP A 33 9.98 11.79 -10.03
N ARG A 34 11.16 12.33 -10.41
CA ARG A 34 11.26 13.52 -11.27
C ARG A 34 10.63 13.32 -12.63
N ASN A 35 10.91 12.18 -13.26
CA ASN A 35 10.49 11.87 -14.64
C ASN A 35 9.22 10.98 -14.67
N GLY A 36 8.72 10.53 -13.52
CA GLY A 36 7.57 9.65 -13.45
C GLY A 36 7.83 8.28 -14.08
N ILE A 37 9.06 7.75 -13.96
CA ILE A 37 9.46 6.47 -14.54
C ILE A 37 8.89 5.33 -13.71
N PHE A 38 8.22 4.37 -14.36
CA PHE A 38 7.82 3.11 -13.73
C PHE A 38 9.02 2.17 -13.69
N PRO A 39 9.46 1.70 -12.50
CA PRO A 39 10.74 0.99 -12.33
C PRO A 39 10.58 -0.52 -12.59
N GLU A 40 10.27 -0.91 -13.84
CA GLU A 40 9.93 -2.30 -14.20
C GLU A 40 11.09 -3.27 -13.90
N ASP A 41 12.32 -2.90 -14.23
CA ASP A 41 13.50 -3.76 -14.00
C ASP A 41 13.72 -3.99 -12.50
N SER A 42 13.61 -2.95 -11.67
CA SER A 42 13.75 -3.07 -10.21
C SER A 42 12.61 -3.86 -9.58
N ILE A 43 11.39 -3.82 -10.15
CA ILE A 43 10.27 -4.68 -9.73
C ILE A 43 10.60 -6.14 -10.02
N ASN A 44 11.13 -6.45 -11.19
CA ASN A 44 11.56 -7.81 -11.55
C ASN A 44 12.67 -8.30 -10.63
N ASN A 45 13.69 -7.47 -10.37
CA ASN A 45 14.79 -7.80 -9.46
C ASN A 45 14.28 -8.08 -8.03
N ALA A 46 13.40 -7.24 -7.49
CA ALA A 46 12.81 -7.44 -6.17
C ALA A 46 11.97 -8.72 -6.08
N ARG A 47 11.22 -9.04 -7.15
CA ARG A 47 10.48 -10.31 -7.23
C ARG A 47 11.43 -11.51 -7.20
N ASP A 48 12.48 -11.49 -8.00
CA ASP A 48 13.43 -12.59 -8.10
C ASP A 48 14.20 -12.81 -6.78
N LEU A 49 14.33 -11.77 -5.95
CA LEU A 49 14.83 -11.83 -4.58
C LEU A 49 13.77 -12.27 -3.55
N GLY A 50 12.51 -12.47 -3.95
CA GLY A 50 11.43 -12.86 -3.03
C GLY A 50 10.93 -11.72 -2.13
N LEU A 51 11.22 -10.47 -2.46
CA LEU A 51 10.79 -9.30 -1.67
C LEU A 51 9.37 -8.83 -1.98
N LEU A 52 8.74 -9.37 -3.04
CA LEU A 52 7.40 -8.98 -3.48
C LEU A 52 6.41 -10.12 -3.36
N ASN A 53 5.14 -9.77 -3.09
CA ASN A 53 4.01 -10.71 -3.05
C ASN A 53 4.26 -11.91 -2.12
N CYS A 54 5.07 -11.70 -1.10
CA CYS A 54 5.65 -12.74 -0.27
C CYS A 54 4.62 -13.49 0.58
N THR A 55 3.44 -12.92 0.84
CA THR A 55 2.35 -13.56 1.61
C THR A 55 1.41 -14.42 0.77
N ILE A 56 1.61 -14.52 -0.56
CA ILE A 56 0.87 -15.48 -1.39
C ILE A 56 1.25 -16.91 -0.95
N PRO A 57 0.26 -17.79 -0.68
CA PRO A 57 0.52 -19.15 -0.23
C PRO A 57 1.36 -19.97 -1.24
N GLN A 58 2.20 -20.87 -0.71
CA GLN A 58 3.11 -21.72 -1.51
C GLN A 58 2.37 -22.61 -2.51
N GLU A 59 1.17 -23.06 -2.18
CA GLU A 59 0.32 -23.88 -3.05
C GLU A 59 -0.11 -23.18 -4.34
N TYR A 60 0.01 -21.83 -4.38
CA TYR A 60 -0.26 -21.00 -5.57
C TYR A 60 1.02 -20.41 -6.18
N GLY A 61 2.20 -20.88 -5.76
CA GLY A 61 3.49 -20.45 -6.28
C GLY A 61 4.14 -19.29 -5.50
N GLY A 62 3.54 -18.82 -4.40
CA GLY A 62 4.10 -17.77 -3.55
C GLY A 62 5.11 -18.30 -2.52
N MET A 63 5.67 -17.41 -1.73
CA MET A 63 6.61 -17.76 -0.67
C MET A 63 5.91 -18.20 0.62
N GLY A 64 4.66 -17.81 0.85
CA GLY A 64 3.90 -18.13 2.05
C GLY A 64 4.47 -17.51 3.32
N LEU A 65 5.15 -16.36 3.21
CA LEU A 65 5.69 -15.63 4.36
C LEU A 65 4.57 -15.06 5.23
N SER A 66 4.91 -14.72 6.45
CA SER A 66 3.97 -14.12 7.40
C SER A 66 3.68 -12.65 7.09
N PHE A 67 2.62 -12.08 7.67
CA PHE A 67 2.34 -10.64 7.60
C PHE A 67 3.43 -9.83 8.32
N LEU A 68 4.07 -10.38 9.35
CA LEU A 68 5.18 -9.71 10.01
C LEU A 68 6.38 -9.63 9.06
N ASP A 69 6.69 -10.69 8.33
CA ASP A 69 7.75 -10.69 7.32
C ASP A 69 7.46 -9.68 6.21
N GLU A 70 6.20 -9.60 5.73
CA GLU A 70 5.76 -8.57 4.77
C GLU A 70 6.00 -7.15 5.31
N VAL A 71 5.64 -6.88 6.57
CA VAL A 71 5.79 -5.56 7.20
C VAL A 71 7.25 -5.15 7.32
N ILE A 72 8.15 -6.05 7.74
CA ILE A 72 9.58 -5.73 7.88
C ILE A 72 10.26 -5.51 6.52
N ILE A 73 9.93 -6.31 5.50
CA ILE A 73 10.42 -6.09 4.14
C ILE A 73 9.95 -4.73 3.62
N ASN A 74 8.67 -4.44 3.76
CA ASN A 74 8.07 -3.22 3.21
C ASN A 74 8.49 -1.94 3.96
N GLU A 75 8.99 -2.02 5.19
CA GLU A 75 9.65 -0.89 5.85
C GLU A 75 10.94 -0.50 5.10
N GLU A 76 11.77 -1.46 4.72
CA GLU A 76 12.98 -1.21 3.95
C GLU A 76 12.70 -0.69 2.53
N LEU A 77 11.71 -1.28 1.84
CA LEU A 77 11.30 -0.79 0.54
C LEU A 77 10.80 0.66 0.60
N GLY A 78 10.00 1.00 1.64
CA GLY A 78 9.52 2.36 1.88
C GLY A 78 10.65 3.33 2.25
N ARG A 79 11.70 2.87 2.94
CA ARG A 79 12.92 3.62 3.21
C ARG A 79 13.69 3.92 1.93
N GLY A 80 13.76 2.97 1.02
CA GLY A 80 14.38 3.13 -0.29
C GLY A 80 13.63 4.15 -1.15
N ASP A 81 12.41 3.83 -1.55
CA ASP A 81 11.52 4.75 -2.28
C ASP A 81 10.04 4.48 -1.98
N PRO A 82 9.28 5.49 -1.47
CA PRO A 82 7.86 5.31 -1.18
C PRO A 82 7.00 5.06 -2.43
N GLY A 83 7.42 5.50 -3.60
CA GLY A 83 6.75 5.23 -4.87
C GLY A 83 6.86 3.76 -5.27
N PHE A 84 8.06 3.20 -5.18
CA PHE A 84 8.31 1.78 -5.40
C PHE A 84 7.51 0.90 -4.43
N ALA A 85 7.58 1.18 -3.13
CA ALA A 85 6.82 0.44 -2.13
C ALA A 85 5.30 0.45 -2.42
N THR A 86 4.76 1.58 -2.88
CA THR A 86 3.34 1.66 -3.27
C THR A 86 3.01 0.81 -4.48
N ILE A 87 3.87 0.76 -5.52
CA ILE A 87 3.67 -0.08 -6.71
C ILE A 87 3.54 -1.55 -6.29
N THR A 88 4.43 -2.02 -5.43
CA THR A 88 4.45 -3.42 -4.98
C THR A 88 3.23 -3.77 -4.14
N GLY A 89 2.82 -2.86 -3.26
CA GLY A 89 1.66 -3.03 -2.39
C GLY A 89 0.31 -3.10 -3.11
N VAL A 90 0.14 -2.44 -4.27
CA VAL A 90 -1.16 -2.45 -4.98
C VAL A 90 -1.49 -3.81 -5.59
N THR A 91 -0.49 -4.58 -6.00
CA THR A 91 -0.68 -5.96 -6.49
C THR A 91 -1.24 -6.86 -5.39
N MET A 92 -0.64 -6.85 -4.20
CA MET A 92 -1.15 -7.63 -3.06
C MET A 92 -2.55 -7.20 -2.64
N LEU A 93 -2.87 -5.91 -2.73
CA LEU A 93 -4.21 -5.40 -2.42
C LEU A 93 -5.29 -6.05 -3.32
N ALA A 94 -4.99 -6.30 -4.60
CA ALA A 94 -5.87 -7.00 -5.53
C ALA A 94 -5.92 -8.52 -5.29
N CYS A 95 -4.85 -9.12 -4.77
CA CYS A 95 -4.78 -10.56 -4.47
C CYS A 95 -5.59 -10.95 -3.21
N HIS A 96 -5.68 -10.08 -2.20
CA HIS A 96 -6.38 -10.41 -0.95
C HIS A 96 -7.83 -10.89 -1.16
N PRO A 97 -8.69 -10.26 -2.00
CA PRO A 97 -10.03 -10.76 -2.27
C PRO A 97 -10.05 -12.20 -2.80
N LEU A 98 -9.08 -12.57 -3.63
CA LEU A 98 -8.93 -13.94 -4.14
C LEU A 98 -8.45 -14.91 -3.07
N ILE A 99 -7.41 -14.57 -2.33
CA ILE A 99 -6.86 -15.43 -1.27
C ILE A 99 -7.96 -15.83 -0.27
N TYR A 100 -8.84 -14.89 0.10
CA TYR A 100 -9.83 -15.11 1.15
C TYR A 100 -11.25 -15.41 0.65
N GLY A 101 -11.52 -15.27 -0.63
CA GLY A 101 -12.87 -15.44 -1.16
C GLY A 101 -12.95 -16.11 -2.52
N GLY A 102 -11.83 -16.35 -3.20
CA GLY A 102 -11.78 -17.00 -4.51
C GLY A 102 -12.00 -18.51 -4.44
N THR A 103 -12.41 -19.11 -5.57
CA THR A 103 -12.38 -20.57 -5.75
C THR A 103 -10.94 -21.04 -5.91
N GLU A 104 -10.70 -22.34 -5.77
CA GLU A 104 -9.36 -22.91 -5.93
C GLU A 104 -8.81 -22.71 -7.36
N GLU A 105 -9.69 -22.77 -8.36
CA GLU A 105 -9.34 -22.51 -9.76
C GLU A 105 -8.91 -21.03 -9.95
N GLN A 106 -9.69 -20.10 -9.41
CA GLN A 106 -9.36 -18.67 -9.46
C GLN A 106 -8.03 -18.37 -8.77
N LYS A 107 -7.79 -18.93 -7.58
CA LYS A 107 -6.54 -18.75 -6.84
C LYS A 107 -5.35 -19.29 -7.64
N LYS A 108 -5.41 -20.54 -8.13
CA LYS A 108 -4.34 -21.14 -8.92
C LYS A 108 -3.99 -20.32 -10.15
N GLU A 109 -5.00 -19.88 -10.87
CA GLU A 109 -4.82 -19.11 -12.11
C GLU A 109 -4.24 -17.74 -11.83
N TYR A 110 -4.93 -16.91 -11.04
CA TYR A 110 -4.62 -15.49 -10.93
C TYR A 110 -3.52 -15.16 -9.93
N LEU A 111 -3.38 -15.93 -8.82
CA LEU A 111 -2.23 -15.77 -7.93
C LEU A 111 -0.98 -16.36 -8.56
N GLY A 112 -1.09 -17.47 -9.31
CA GLY A 112 0.02 -18.02 -10.09
C GLY A 112 0.59 -17.00 -11.08
N ARG A 113 -0.27 -16.31 -11.84
CA ARG A 113 0.17 -15.24 -12.75
C ARG A 113 0.93 -14.12 -12.02
N VAL A 114 0.51 -13.77 -10.79
CA VAL A 114 1.21 -12.76 -9.98
C VAL A 114 2.59 -13.26 -9.55
N CYS A 115 2.70 -14.52 -9.15
CA CYS A 115 3.99 -15.15 -8.84
C CYS A 115 4.91 -15.21 -10.06
N ASP A 116 4.35 -15.36 -11.27
CA ASP A 116 5.06 -15.28 -12.55
C ASP A 116 5.40 -13.84 -12.98
N GLY A 117 5.17 -12.85 -12.11
CA GLY A 117 5.53 -11.46 -12.33
C GLY A 117 4.45 -10.58 -12.99
N LYS A 118 3.22 -11.08 -13.14
CA LYS A 118 2.13 -10.23 -13.63
C LYS A 118 1.62 -9.31 -12.53
N ILE A 119 1.37 -8.06 -12.89
CA ILE A 119 0.81 -7.06 -12.00
C ILE A 119 -0.71 -7.17 -12.02
N SER A 120 -1.34 -7.01 -10.87
CA SER A 120 -2.79 -6.85 -10.74
C SER A 120 -3.14 -5.50 -10.13
N ALA A 121 -4.36 -5.01 -10.39
CA ALA A 121 -4.80 -3.72 -9.89
C ALA A 121 -6.17 -3.80 -9.20
N TYR A 122 -6.37 -2.93 -8.19
CA TYR A 122 -7.53 -2.95 -7.30
C TYR A 122 -8.52 -1.84 -7.64
N CYS A 123 -9.62 -2.17 -8.31
CA CYS A 123 -10.64 -1.26 -8.83
C CYS A 123 -11.84 -1.16 -7.88
N VAL A 124 -11.74 -0.31 -6.85
CA VAL A 124 -12.84 -0.04 -5.91
C VAL A 124 -13.29 1.42 -5.97
N THR A 125 -12.36 2.37 -5.82
CA THR A 125 -12.64 3.81 -5.78
C THR A 125 -13.23 4.32 -7.10
N GLU A 126 -14.24 5.19 -7.01
CA GLU A 126 -14.86 5.88 -8.15
C GLU A 126 -14.71 7.39 -8.01
N PRO A 127 -14.91 8.17 -9.08
CA PRO A 127 -14.90 9.64 -9.01
C PRO A 127 -15.82 10.21 -7.92
N GLY A 128 -16.98 9.58 -7.69
CA GLY A 128 -17.98 9.97 -6.68
C GLY A 128 -17.92 9.19 -5.36
N ALA A 129 -17.07 8.17 -5.23
CA ALA A 129 -17.09 7.25 -4.09
C ALA A 129 -15.66 6.84 -3.67
N GLY A 130 -15.08 7.54 -2.71
CA GLY A 130 -13.79 7.22 -2.09
C GLY A 130 -13.99 6.60 -0.71
N SER A 131 -14.06 7.41 0.34
CA SER A 131 -14.29 6.93 1.72
C SER A 131 -15.66 6.25 1.89
N ASP A 132 -16.65 6.68 1.15
CA ASP A 132 -17.97 6.02 1.09
C ASP A 132 -18.00 4.94 0.00
N VAL A 133 -17.34 3.81 0.26
CA VAL A 133 -17.28 2.66 -0.67
C VAL A 133 -18.68 2.13 -1.03
N LYS A 134 -19.69 2.33 -0.17
CA LYS A 134 -21.07 1.88 -0.47
C LYS A 134 -21.73 2.67 -1.59
N ALA A 135 -21.27 3.89 -1.84
CA ALA A 135 -21.81 4.78 -2.85
C ALA A 135 -21.32 4.46 -4.28
N ILE A 136 -20.55 3.39 -4.49
CA ILE A 136 -20.11 3.00 -5.85
C ILE A 136 -21.31 2.72 -6.76
N THR A 137 -21.16 3.11 -8.00
CA THR A 137 -22.19 3.03 -9.04
C THR A 137 -21.85 2.07 -10.19
N THR A 138 -20.59 1.64 -10.30
CA THR A 138 -20.19 0.59 -11.27
C THR A 138 -21.10 -0.61 -11.08
N SER A 139 -21.77 -1.02 -12.14
CA SER A 139 -22.74 -2.12 -12.16
C SER A 139 -22.20 -3.34 -12.87
N ALA A 140 -22.69 -4.51 -12.49
CA ALA A 140 -22.46 -5.78 -13.18
C ALA A 140 -23.83 -6.49 -13.30
N VAL A 141 -24.34 -6.58 -14.51
CA VAL A 141 -25.65 -7.16 -14.79
C VAL A 141 -25.46 -8.54 -15.43
N LEU A 142 -26.09 -9.56 -14.86
CA LEU A 142 -26.03 -10.91 -15.39
C LEU A 142 -26.80 -10.99 -16.71
N ASP A 143 -26.15 -11.47 -17.77
CA ASP A 143 -26.71 -11.74 -19.08
C ASP A 143 -26.24 -13.13 -19.56
N GLY A 144 -27.15 -14.09 -19.50
CA GLY A 144 -26.85 -15.51 -19.81
C GLY A 144 -25.77 -16.09 -18.90
N GLU A 145 -24.64 -16.48 -19.47
CA GLU A 145 -23.48 -17.05 -18.76
C GLU A 145 -22.37 -16.02 -18.49
N SER A 146 -22.68 -14.71 -18.58
CA SER A 146 -21.73 -13.64 -18.41
C SER A 146 -22.32 -12.47 -17.63
N TYR A 147 -21.47 -11.64 -17.06
CA TYR A 147 -21.83 -10.34 -16.52
C TYR A 147 -21.42 -9.24 -17.49
N VAL A 148 -22.25 -8.22 -17.63
CA VAL A 148 -21.92 -7.00 -18.36
C VAL A 148 -21.59 -5.90 -17.36
N ILE A 149 -20.35 -5.44 -17.33
CA ILE A 149 -19.86 -4.43 -16.39
C ILE A 149 -19.86 -3.06 -17.07
N ASN A 150 -20.45 -2.07 -16.38
CA ASN A 150 -20.47 -0.67 -16.79
C ASN A 150 -20.13 0.25 -15.62
N GLY A 151 -19.25 1.23 -15.86
CA GLY A 151 -18.86 2.21 -14.83
C GLY A 151 -17.49 2.80 -15.04
N SER A 152 -16.99 3.49 -14.01
CA SER A 152 -15.66 4.10 -14.02
C SER A 152 -15.01 4.01 -12.65
N LYS A 153 -13.74 3.65 -12.63
CA LYS A 153 -12.90 3.63 -11.43
C LYS A 153 -11.83 4.72 -11.52
N MET A 154 -11.38 5.21 -10.39
CA MET A 154 -10.46 6.34 -10.32
C MET A 154 -9.34 6.07 -9.30
N TRP A 155 -8.17 6.63 -9.53
CA TRP A 155 -6.98 6.49 -8.67
C TRP A 155 -6.47 5.05 -8.57
N ILE A 156 -6.55 4.29 -9.67
CA ILE A 156 -6.15 2.88 -9.69
C ILE A 156 -4.64 2.78 -9.89
N GLY A 157 -3.95 2.33 -8.84
CA GLY A 157 -2.51 2.08 -8.89
C GLY A 157 -2.17 0.87 -9.75
N GLY A 158 -1.10 0.97 -10.52
CA GLY A 158 -0.62 -0.11 -11.40
C GLY A 158 -1.50 -0.38 -12.63
N ALA A 159 -2.55 0.41 -12.86
CA ALA A 159 -3.54 0.12 -13.92
C ALA A 159 -2.95 0.05 -15.33
N GLY A 160 -1.91 0.85 -15.61
CA GLY A 160 -1.24 0.85 -16.93
C GLY A 160 -0.39 -0.37 -17.21
N HIS A 161 -0.12 -1.18 -16.19
CA HIS A 161 0.73 -2.38 -16.24
C HIS A 161 -0.02 -3.65 -15.81
N ALA A 162 -1.30 -3.51 -15.42
CA ALA A 162 -2.09 -4.62 -14.91
C ALA A 162 -2.36 -5.67 -15.98
N ASN A 163 -2.23 -6.96 -15.62
CA ASN A 163 -2.66 -8.09 -16.41
C ASN A 163 -4.14 -8.42 -16.17
N TRP A 164 -4.60 -8.18 -14.93
CA TRP A 164 -5.99 -8.32 -14.54
C TRP A 164 -6.35 -7.34 -13.41
N PHE A 165 -7.65 -7.09 -13.25
CA PHE A 165 -8.21 -6.18 -12.26
C PHE A 165 -9.15 -6.92 -11.30
N TYR A 166 -8.99 -6.66 -9.99
CA TYR A 166 -10.10 -6.85 -9.07
C TYR A 166 -11.07 -5.68 -9.23
N VAL A 167 -12.32 -5.96 -9.55
CA VAL A 167 -13.36 -4.93 -9.76
C VAL A 167 -14.51 -5.14 -8.78
N LEU A 168 -14.73 -4.17 -7.89
CA LEU A 168 -15.92 -4.14 -7.05
C LEU A 168 -17.06 -3.48 -7.82
N ALA A 169 -18.15 -4.21 -8.07
CA ALA A 169 -19.31 -3.74 -8.79
C ALA A 169 -20.61 -4.11 -8.08
N ARG A 170 -21.69 -3.44 -8.46
CA ARG A 170 -23.03 -3.65 -7.94
C ARG A 170 -23.79 -4.64 -8.81
N THR A 171 -24.21 -5.76 -8.24
CA THR A 171 -25.04 -6.77 -8.90
C THR A 171 -26.52 -6.68 -8.51
N GLY A 172 -26.84 -6.04 -7.38
CA GLY A 172 -28.21 -5.80 -6.93
C GLY A 172 -28.68 -4.37 -7.16
N ASN A 173 -29.98 -4.16 -7.11
CA ASN A 173 -30.62 -2.87 -7.36
C ASN A 173 -30.71 -1.95 -6.14
N ASP A 174 -30.36 -2.44 -4.95
CA ASP A 174 -30.39 -1.66 -3.70
C ASP A 174 -29.05 -1.02 -3.39
N GLN A 175 -29.02 -0.10 -2.43
CA GLN A 175 -27.79 0.57 -1.97
C GLN A 175 -27.16 -0.18 -0.79
N SER A 176 -27.57 -1.41 -0.50
CA SER A 176 -26.96 -2.20 0.55
C SER A 176 -25.56 -2.70 0.17
N HIS A 177 -24.75 -3.03 1.17
CA HIS A 177 -23.47 -3.67 0.95
C HIS A 177 -23.59 -5.11 0.41
N LYS A 178 -24.80 -5.72 0.53
CA LYS A 178 -25.08 -7.07 0.04
C LYS A 178 -25.29 -7.13 -1.47
N SER A 179 -25.46 -5.98 -2.13
CA SER A 179 -25.52 -5.89 -3.59
C SER A 179 -24.17 -5.63 -4.25
N LEU A 180 -23.06 -5.74 -3.48
CA LEU A 180 -21.71 -5.57 -3.99
C LEU A 180 -21.03 -6.93 -4.21
N SER A 181 -20.46 -7.13 -5.38
CA SER A 181 -19.74 -8.35 -5.77
C SER A 181 -18.38 -8.01 -6.34
N GLY A 182 -17.40 -8.89 -6.11
CA GLY A 182 -16.06 -8.75 -6.65
C GLY A 182 -15.87 -9.57 -7.91
N PHE A 183 -15.25 -9.00 -8.91
CA PHE A 183 -14.98 -9.65 -10.20
C PHE A 183 -13.50 -9.61 -10.55
N ILE A 184 -13.04 -10.61 -11.27
CA ILE A 184 -11.77 -10.61 -11.98
C ILE A 184 -12.04 -10.17 -13.41
N VAL A 185 -11.38 -9.12 -13.87
CA VAL A 185 -11.51 -8.61 -15.23
C VAL A 185 -10.15 -8.61 -15.89
N GLU A 186 -10.02 -9.28 -17.03
CA GLU A 186 -8.79 -9.31 -17.83
C GLU A 186 -8.50 -7.92 -18.41
N ALA A 187 -7.22 -7.55 -18.49
CA ALA A 187 -6.83 -6.21 -18.94
C ALA A 187 -7.09 -5.96 -20.43
N ASP A 188 -7.16 -7.02 -21.22
CA ASP A 188 -7.45 -6.99 -22.66
C ASP A 188 -8.94 -7.15 -22.99
N SER A 189 -9.83 -7.12 -21.98
CA SER A 189 -11.28 -7.22 -22.19
C SER A 189 -11.78 -6.11 -23.09
N ALA A 190 -12.58 -6.46 -24.10
CA ALA A 190 -13.23 -5.49 -24.97
C ALA A 190 -14.11 -4.53 -24.14
N GLY A 191 -14.01 -3.22 -24.38
CA GLY A 191 -14.75 -2.20 -23.65
C GLY A 191 -14.07 -1.72 -22.35
N LEU A 192 -12.94 -2.33 -21.95
CA LEU A 192 -12.11 -1.81 -20.89
C LEU A 192 -11.14 -0.76 -21.44
N GLU A 193 -11.11 0.43 -20.83
CA GLU A 193 -10.23 1.52 -21.20
C GLU A 193 -9.44 2.01 -19.99
N VAL A 194 -8.11 1.92 -20.06
CA VAL A 194 -7.21 2.49 -19.07
C VAL A 194 -6.85 3.91 -19.48
N GLY A 195 -7.16 4.88 -18.61
CA GLY A 195 -6.93 6.29 -18.88
C GLY A 195 -5.45 6.70 -18.83
N LYS A 196 -5.22 7.99 -19.03
CA LYS A 196 -3.84 8.53 -18.90
C LYS A 196 -3.30 8.41 -17.48
N LYS A 197 -1.98 8.40 -17.36
CA LYS A 197 -1.31 8.48 -16.05
C LYS A 197 -1.61 9.85 -15.40
N GLU A 198 -1.98 9.83 -14.12
CA GLU A 198 -2.28 11.03 -13.35
C GLU A 198 -0.99 11.76 -12.94
N GLU A 199 -1.00 13.08 -13.06
CA GLU A 199 0.06 13.96 -12.55
C GLU A 199 -0.12 14.16 -11.06
N LYS A 200 0.76 13.57 -10.24
CA LYS A 200 0.62 13.54 -8.79
C LYS A 200 1.62 14.46 -8.10
N MET A 201 1.30 14.85 -6.89
CA MET A 201 2.17 15.62 -6.00
C MET A 201 3.47 14.89 -5.67
N GLY A 202 3.40 13.57 -5.38
CA GLY A 202 4.54 12.72 -5.01
C GLY A 202 4.30 11.27 -5.41
N GLN A 203 5.30 10.42 -5.15
CA GLN A 203 5.29 9.02 -5.61
C GLN A 203 4.98 8.93 -7.11
N ARG A 204 5.64 9.77 -7.89
CA ARG A 204 5.35 9.94 -9.32
C ARG A 204 5.77 8.72 -10.14
N SER A 205 6.68 7.88 -9.63
CA SER A 205 7.05 6.58 -10.19
C SER A 205 5.86 5.60 -10.16
N SER A 206 5.03 5.64 -9.14
CA SER A 206 3.83 4.80 -9.06
C SER A 206 2.80 5.19 -10.11
N ASP A 207 2.51 4.28 -11.03
CA ASP A 207 1.45 4.47 -12.04
C ASP A 207 0.08 4.52 -11.38
N THR A 208 -0.71 5.53 -11.73
CA THR A 208 -2.06 5.71 -11.18
C THR A 208 -2.95 6.25 -12.27
N ARG A 209 -4.08 5.60 -12.55
CA ARG A 209 -4.97 5.95 -13.67
C ARG A 209 -6.45 5.81 -13.32
N SER A 210 -7.31 6.34 -14.18
CA SER A 210 -8.72 5.93 -14.26
C SER A 210 -8.86 4.64 -15.08
N VAL A 211 -9.92 3.88 -14.80
CA VAL A 211 -10.31 2.69 -15.60
C VAL A 211 -11.80 2.79 -15.89
N LYS A 212 -12.16 2.76 -17.18
CA LYS A 212 -13.54 2.80 -17.65
C LYS A 212 -13.97 1.41 -18.14
N PHE A 213 -15.20 1.05 -17.83
CA PHE A 213 -15.87 -0.16 -18.29
C PHE A 213 -17.09 0.25 -19.11
N ASP A 214 -17.10 -0.12 -20.38
CA ASP A 214 -18.17 0.17 -21.33
C ASP A 214 -18.65 -1.14 -21.97
N ASN A 215 -19.70 -1.71 -21.38
CA ASN A 215 -20.22 -3.03 -21.74
C ASN A 215 -19.17 -4.14 -21.73
N VAL A 216 -18.31 -4.15 -20.72
CA VAL A 216 -17.28 -5.19 -20.56
C VAL A 216 -17.95 -6.51 -20.19
N VAL A 217 -17.81 -7.51 -21.06
CA VAL A 217 -18.37 -8.84 -20.85
C VAL A 217 -17.38 -9.69 -20.06
N VAL A 218 -17.83 -10.21 -18.93
CA VAL A 218 -17.03 -11.01 -18.00
C VAL A 218 -17.73 -12.35 -17.75
N PRO A 219 -17.06 -13.49 -17.95
CA PRO A 219 -17.63 -14.81 -17.68
C PRO A 219 -18.11 -14.96 -16.23
N LYS A 220 -19.11 -15.77 -15.97
CA LYS A 220 -19.64 -16.04 -14.61
C LYS A 220 -18.56 -16.58 -13.66
N GLU A 221 -17.68 -17.40 -14.16
CA GLU A 221 -16.56 -17.97 -13.40
C GLU A 221 -15.57 -16.94 -12.87
N ASN A 222 -15.62 -15.70 -13.39
CA ASN A 222 -14.81 -14.59 -12.90
C ASN A 222 -15.48 -13.81 -11.76
N LEU A 223 -16.71 -14.16 -11.36
CA LEU A 223 -17.30 -13.73 -10.09
C LEU A 223 -16.50 -14.38 -8.93
N ILE A 224 -15.85 -13.61 -8.10
CA ILE A 224 -14.97 -14.13 -7.05
C ILE A 224 -15.76 -14.97 -6.04
N GLY A 225 -15.38 -16.24 -5.93
CA GLY A 225 -16.05 -17.23 -5.08
C GLY A 225 -17.41 -17.72 -5.61
N GLY A 226 -17.82 -17.30 -6.81
CA GLY A 226 -19.03 -17.77 -7.49
C GLY A 226 -20.35 -17.33 -6.85
N VAL A 227 -20.35 -16.42 -5.85
CA VAL A 227 -21.54 -15.99 -5.11
C VAL A 227 -21.63 -14.47 -5.08
N GLU A 228 -22.75 -13.92 -5.58
CA GLU A 228 -23.01 -12.47 -5.49
C GLU A 228 -23.16 -11.99 -4.04
N GLY A 229 -22.90 -10.70 -3.81
CA GLY A 229 -23.11 -10.04 -2.51
C GLY A 229 -21.94 -10.14 -1.54
N ASN A 230 -20.88 -10.88 -1.87
CA ASN A 230 -19.70 -11.04 -1.03
C ASN A 230 -18.61 -9.97 -1.24
N GLY A 231 -18.75 -9.09 -2.24
CA GLY A 231 -17.73 -8.10 -2.59
C GLY A 231 -17.41 -7.11 -1.47
N TRP A 232 -18.41 -6.75 -0.67
CA TRP A 232 -18.16 -5.91 0.51
C TRP A 232 -17.21 -6.57 1.52
N LEU A 233 -17.46 -7.85 1.84
CA LEU A 233 -16.61 -8.59 2.77
C LEU A 233 -15.19 -8.74 2.21
N GLN A 234 -15.07 -9.09 0.93
CA GLN A 234 -13.80 -9.20 0.20
C GLN A 234 -13.00 -7.90 0.29
N ALA A 235 -13.64 -6.75 0.03
CA ALA A 235 -12.99 -5.44 0.11
C ALA A 235 -12.58 -5.08 1.55
N MET A 236 -13.41 -5.34 2.55
CA MET A 236 -13.08 -5.04 3.96
C MET A 236 -11.95 -5.90 4.49
N VAL A 237 -11.90 -7.18 4.13
CA VAL A 237 -10.79 -8.09 4.47
C VAL A 237 -9.49 -7.61 3.83
N SER A 238 -9.53 -7.22 2.57
CA SER A 238 -8.39 -6.64 1.85
C SER A 238 -7.85 -5.40 2.56
N PHE A 239 -8.73 -4.48 2.96
CA PHE A 239 -8.31 -3.27 3.68
C PHE A 239 -7.71 -3.57 5.05
N ASP A 240 -8.27 -4.50 5.82
CA ASP A 240 -7.74 -4.81 7.16
C ASP A 240 -6.34 -5.44 7.09
N ARG A 241 -6.06 -6.25 6.08
CA ARG A 241 -4.79 -6.93 5.88
C ARG A 241 -3.72 -6.03 5.24
N SER A 242 -4.09 -5.14 4.35
CA SER A 242 -3.13 -4.23 3.70
C SER A 242 -2.68 -3.05 4.57
N ARG A 243 -3.42 -2.70 5.63
CA ARG A 243 -3.08 -1.53 6.46
C ARG A 243 -1.75 -1.64 7.19
N PRO A 244 -1.34 -2.79 7.79
CA PRO A 244 -0.01 -2.93 8.39
C PRO A 244 1.12 -2.73 7.36
N MET A 245 1.00 -3.28 6.16
CA MET A 245 1.92 -3.05 5.05
C MET A 245 1.99 -1.58 4.65
N LEU A 246 0.84 -0.90 4.48
CA LEU A 246 0.80 0.54 4.18
C LEU A 246 1.39 1.39 5.31
N ALA A 247 1.24 0.95 6.57
CA ALA A 247 1.88 1.59 7.72
C ALA A 247 3.40 1.46 7.63
N SER A 248 3.94 0.30 7.23
CA SER A 248 5.38 0.10 7.08
C SER A 248 5.97 0.90 5.92
N HIS A 249 5.25 1.07 4.80
CA HIS A 249 5.68 1.98 3.73
C HIS A 249 5.82 3.43 4.23
N ALA A 250 4.82 3.93 4.97
CA ALA A 250 4.85 5.29 5.53
C ALA A 250 5.97 5.44 6.57
N LEU A 251 6.15 4.44 7.41
CA LEU A 251 7.21 4.34 8.41
C LEU A 251 8.59 4.32 7.75
N GLY A 252 8.80 3.50 6.74
CA GLY A 252 10.05 3.42 5.99
C GLY A 252 10.43 4.76 5.35
N ASN A 253 9.48 5.43 4.70
CA ASN A 253 9.71 6.77 4.15
C ASN A 253 10.07 7.80 5.23
N ALA A 254 9.40 7.75 6.39
CA ALA A 254 9.72 8.62 7.54
C ALA A 254 11.12 8.34 8.09
N ARG A 255 11.50 7.05 8.22
CA ARG A 255 12.84 6.64 8.65
C ARG A 255 13.91 7.12 7.69
N GLY A 256 13.73 6.92 6.37
CA GLY A 256 14.67 7.42 5.38
C GLY A 256 14.83 8.94 5.45
N ALA A 257 13.75 9.69 5.64
CA ALA A 257 13.81 11.15 5.82
C ALA A 257 14.59 11.55 7.08
N MET A 258 14.42 10.83 8.17
CA MET A 258 15.17 11.05 9.42
C MET A 258 16.65 10.72 9.24
N GLU A 259 17.01 9.58 8.64
CA GLU A 259 18.38 9.15 8.39
C GLU A 259 19.13 10.19 7.54
N GLU A 260 18.53 10.64 6.45
CA GLU A 260 19.10 11.70 5.58
C GLU A 260 19.26 13.03 6.32
N ALA A 261 18.27 13.43 7.13
CA ALA A 261 18.35 14.64 7.94
C ALA A 261 19.43 14.52 9.05
N TRP A 262 19.63 13.32 9.60
CA TRP A 262 20.67 13.05 10.61
C TRP A 262 22.06 13.20 10.00
N ILE A 263 22.30 12.61 8.82
CA ILE A 263 23.57 12.73 8.09
C ILE A 263 23.85 14.21 7.80
N TYR A 264 22.88 14.90 7.18
CA TYR A 264 23.02 16.33 6.85
C TYR A 264 23.29 17.19 8.09
N ALA A 265 22.63 16.92 9.20
CA ALA A 265 22.81 17.69 10.43
C ALA A 265 24.23 17.58 11.04
N ASN A 266 24.93 16.46 10.81
CA ASN A 266 26.31 16.26 11.24
C ASN A 266 27.33 16.90 10.28
N GLU A 267 27.00 17.06 9.02
CA GLU A 267 27.87 17.65 7.99
C GLU A 267 27.71 19.18 7.90
N ARG A 268 26.47 19.66 7.91
CA ARG A 268 26.14 21.09 7.80
C ARG A 268 26.58 21.88 9.03
N ARG A 269 27.33 22.95 8.83
CA ARG A 269 27.84 23.79 9.92
C ARG A 269 27.22 25.17 9.91
N THR A 270 26.84 25.66 11.09
CA THR A 270 26.42 27.04 11.33
C THR A 270 26.96 27.49 12.69
N PHE A 271 27.26 28.78 12.85
CA PHE A 271 27.81 29.32 14.09
C PHE A 271 29.04 28.57 14.59
N GLY A 272 29.89 28.06 13.65
CA GLY A 272 31.16 27.39 13.96
C GLY A 272 31.08 25.91 14.32
N LYS A 273 29.89 25.27 14.34
CA LYS A 273 29.69 23.88 14.71
C LYS A 273 28.68 23.17 13.82
N PRO A 274 28.65 21.79 13.77
CA PRO A 274 27.58 21.05 13.13
C PRO A 274 26.21 21.48 13.64
N ILE A 275 25.18 21.51 12.75
CA ILE A 275 23.84 21.91 13.18
C ILE A 275 23.23 20.93 14.18
N PHE A 276 23.65 19.64 14.19
CA PHE A 276 23.27 18.65 15.18
C PHE A 276 23.56 19.12 16.63
N GLU A 277 24.63 19.87 16.86
CA GLU A 277 25.00 20.39 18.16
C GLU A 277 24.11 21.55 18.66
N HIS A 278 23.17 22.03 17.83
CA HIS A 278 22.12 22.95 18.28
C HIS A 278 20.98 22.11 18.88
N GLN A 279 20.65 22.38 20.15
CA GLN A 279 19.70 21.59 20.94
C GLN A 279 18.34 21.38 20.24
N SER A 280 17.83 22.40 19.52
CA SER A 280 16.58 22.29 18.77
C SER A 280 16.63 21.22 17.68
N ILE A 281 17.75 21.09 16.97
CA ILE A 281 17.93 20.08 15.90
C ILE A 281 18.05 18.68 16.50
N SER A 282 18.89 18.51 17.53
CA SER A 282 19.04 17.20 18.19
C SER A 282 17.73 16.72 18.83
N PHE A 283 16.91 17.63 19.37
CA PHE A 283 15.59 17.28 19.92
C PHE A 283 14.60 16.87 18.83
N MET A 284 14.57 17.55 17.69
CA MET A 284 13.74 17.14 16.55
C MET A 284 14.08 15.72 16.10
N LEU A 285 15.38 15.40 15.96
CA LEU A 285 15.82 14.05 15.55
C LEU A 285 15.50 12.99 16.61
N ALA A 286 15.62 13.30 17.91
CA ALA A 286 15.22 12.40 18.98
C ALA A 286 13.70 12.11 18.98
N ASP A 287 12.89 13.14 18.76
CA ASP A 287 11.43 13.00 18.65
C ASP A 287 11.03 12.17 17.41
N MET A 288 11.69 12.39 16.26
CA MET A 288 11.51 11.58 15.06
C MET A 288 11.80 10.11 15.35
N SER A 289 12.95 9.79 15.94
CA SER A 289 13.35 8.43 16.31
C SER A 289 12.30 7.76 17.21
N THR A 290 11.84 8.46 18.25
CA THR A 290 10.82 7.94 19.17
C THR A 290 9.50 7.64 18.47
N LYS A 291 9.04 8.51 17.55
CA LYS A 291 7.82 8.32 16.77
C LYS A 291 7.92 7.13 15.82
N ILE A 292 9.10 6.94 15.20
CA ILE A 292 9.39 5.80 14.31
C ILE A 292 9.27 4.49 15.08
N GLU A 293 9.92 4.38 16.25
CA GLU A 293 9.82 3.18 17.08
C GLU A 293 8.38 2.87 17.51
N ALA A 294 7.63 3.88 17.92
CA ALA A 294 6.22 3.69 18.28
C ALA A 294 5.38 3.21 17.09
N ALA A 295 5.61 3.73 15.88
CA ALA A 295 4.90 3.31 14.66
C ALA A 295 5.24 1.87 14.28
N ARG A 296 6.53 1.49 14.36
CA ARG A 296 7.01 0.13 14.10
C ARG A 296 6.33 -0.89 15.02
N LEU A 297 6.30 -0.62 16.31
CA LEU A 297 5.64 -1.48 17.29
C LEU A 297 4.15 -1.66 17.01
N LEU A 298 3.45 -0.61 16.56
CA LEU A 298 2.05 -0.70 16.17
C LEU A 298 1.85 -1.56 14.90
N ALA A 299 2.72 -1.41 13.91
CA ALA A 299 2.66 -2.19 12.67
C ALA A 299 2.96 -3.68 12.93
N HIS A 300 4.03 -3.97 13.68
CA HIS A 300 4.39 -5.34 14.07
C HIS A 300 3.29 -6.02 14.90
N LYS A 301 2.67 -5.30 15.85
CA LYS A 301 1.55 -5.83 16.62
C LYS A 301 0.38 -6.21 15.72
N ALA A 302 0.01 -5.35 14.77
CA ALA A 302 -1.10 -5.63 13.86
C ALA A 302 -0.81 -6.84 12.97
N ALA A 303 0.39 -6.93 12.40
CA ALA A 303 0.84 -8.05 11.59
C ALA A 303 0.87 -9.38 12.38
N SER A 304 1.46 -9.38 13.57
CA SER A 304 1.50 -10.57 14.44
C SER A 304 0.12 -11.11 14.85
N LEU A 305 -0.90 -10.26 14.94
CA LEU A 305 -2.28 -10.72 15.18
C LEU A 305 -2.87 -11.37 13.92
N LEU A 306 -2.60 -10.80 12.74
CA LEU A 306 -3.02 -11.41 11.47
C LEU A 306 -2.37 -12.78 11.26
N ASP A 307 -1.10 -12.95 11.62
CA ASP A 307 -0.38 -14.24 11.55
C ASP A 307 -1.00 -15.32 12.44
N LYS A 308 -1.58 -14.90 13.57
CA LYS A 308 -2.33 -15.81 14.47
C LYS A 308 -3.75 -16.11 13.98
N GLY A 309 -4.16 -15.57 12.83
CA GLY A 309 -5.53 -15.66 12.33
C GLY A 309 -6.54 -14.83 13.14
N GLU A 310 -6.06 -13.93 14.00
CA GLU A 310 -6.91 -13.08 14.83
C GLU A 310 -7.42 -11.86 14.05
N ARG A 311 -8.55 -11.33 14.50
CA ARG A 311 -9.10 -10.10 13.92
C ARG A 311 -8.31 -8.88 14.41
N ALA A 312 -7.58 -8.23 13.51
CA ALA A 312 -6.70 -7.10 13.80
C ALA A 312 -7.23 -5.73 13.31
N THR A 313 -8.54 -5.58 13.10
CA THR A 313 -9.13 -4.35 12.54
C THR A 313 -8.75 -3.08 13.33
N LEU A 314 -8.77 -3.16 14.67
CA LEU A 314 -8.42 -2.05 15.55
C LEU A 314 -6.93 -1.72 15.46
N GLU A 315 -6.08 -2.73 15.57
CA GLU A 315 -4.63 -2.60 15.56
C GLU A 315 -4.12 -2.13 14.20
N SER A 316 -4.65 -2.68 13.12
CA SER A 316 -4.35 -2.23 11.74
C SER A 316 -4.73 -0.76 11.52
N ALA A 317 -5.87 -0.32 12.09
CA ALA A 317 -6.26 1.09 12.03
C ALA A 317 -5.35 1.99 12.88
N HIS A 318 -4.91 1.54 14.06
CA HIS A 318 -3.92 2.24 14.88
C HIS A 318 -2.61 2.42 14.14
N ALA A 319 -2.05 1.32 13.60
CA ALA A 319 -0.77 1.31 12.87
C ALA A 319 -0.81 2.27 11.68
N LYS A 320 -1.80 2.10 10.79
CA LYS A 320 -1.92 2.89 9.58
C LYS A 320 -2.15 4.39 9.86
N ARG A 321 -3.03 4.71 10.79
CA ARG A 321 -3.30 6.10 11.19
C ARG A 321 -2.05 6.76 11.76
N TYR A 322 -1.37 6.10 12.69
CA TYR A 322 -0.23 6.68 13.38
C TYR A 322 0.97 6.84 12.43
N ALA A 323 1.34 5.80 11.70
CA ALA A 323 2.44 5.86 10.73
C ALA A 323 2.22 6.92 9.64
N ALA A 324 1.00 7.05 9.11
CA ALA A 324 0.67 8.05 8.09
C ALA A 324 0.77 9.50 8.64
N ASP A 325 0.30 9.75 9.87
CA ASP A 325 0.32 11.08 10.47
C ASP A 325 1.76 11.50 10.85
N ILE A 326 2.54 10.62 11.52
CA ILE A 326 3.94 10.92 11.85
C ILE A 326 4.84 10.96 10.62
N GLY A 327 4.52 10.19 9.57
CA GLY A 327 5.25 10.22 8.30
C GLY A 327 5.23 11.63 7.69
N MET A 328 4.08 12.28 7.70
CA MET A 328 3.96 13.67 7.23
C MET A 328 4.69 14.66 8.17
N GLU A 329 4.61 14.46 9.47
CA GLU A 329 5.30 15.29 10.46
C GLU A 329 6.81 15.20 10.31
N ILE A 330 7.38 13.97 10.35
CA ILE A 330 8.82 13.72 10.26
C ILE A 330 9.40 14.22 8.94
N THR A 331 8.73 13.98 7.81
CA THR A 331 9.22 14.45 6.51
C THR A 331 9.17 15.97 6.39
N THR A 332 8.21 16.63 7.03
CA THR A 332 8.16 18.11 7.12
C THR A 332 9.31 18.65 7.95
N ASP A 333 9.59 18.02 9.11
CA ASP A 333 10.70 18.40 9.98
C ASP A 333 12.06 18.11 9.30
N SER A 334 12.16 17.07 8.48
CA SER A 334 13.35 16.81 7.65
C SER A 334 13.62 17.98 6.69
N VAL A 335 12.60 18.45 5.97
CA VAL A 335 12.72 19.66 5.12
C VAL A 335 13.21 20.86 5.95
N GLN A 336 12.71 21.03 7.16
CA GLN A 336 13.12 22.13 8.05
C GLN A 336 14.60 22.00 8.48
N ILE A 337 15.09 20.80 8.77
CA ILE A 337 16.51 20.55 9.13
C ILE A 337 17.44 20.85 7.96
N PHE A 338 17.05 20.47 6.74
CA PHE A 338 17.79 20.83 5.52
C PHE A 338 17.74 22.33 5.20
N GLY A 339 16.76 23.08 5.75
CA GLY A 339 16.57 24.49 5.48
C GLY A 339 16.27 24.77 4.01
N GLY A 340 16.90 25.79 3.42
CA GLY A 340 16.70 26.13 2.00
C GLY A 340 16.99 24.98 1.03
N TYR A 341 17.96 24.14 1.35
CA TYR A 341 18.26 22.94 0.57
C TYR A 341 17.15 21.89 0.62
N GLY A 342 16.44 21.77 1.74
CA GLY A 342 15.30 20.87 1.86
C GLY A 342 14.10 21.23 0.99
N TYR A 343 14.04 22.48 0.53
CA TYR A 343 12.99 22.99 -0.37
C TYR A 343 13.36 22.82 -1.86
N SER A 344 14.60 22.42 -2.15
CA SER A 344 15.08 22.14 -3.49
C SER A 344 14.81 20.67 -3.87
N GLU A 345 14.45 20.43 -5.14
CA GLU A 345 14.30 19.08 -5.71
C GLU A 345 15.67 18.33 -5.87
N GLU A 346 16.79 19.02 -5.66
CA GLU A 346 18.15 18.41 -5.69
C GLU A 346 18.46 17.62 -4.42
N PHE A 347 17.63 17.76 -3.38
CA PHE A 347 17.78 17.06 -2.11
C PHE A 347 16.57 16.17 -1.83
N PRO A 348 16.76 15.03 -1.16
CA PRO A 348 15.70 14.02 -1.01
C PRO A 348 14.53 14.47 -0.12
N ALA A 349 14.73 15.47 0.76
CA ALA A 349 13.74 15.89 1.73
C ALA A 349 12.40 16.34 1.10
N ALA A 350 12.45 17.13 0.01
CA ALA A 350 11.25 17.55 -0.71
C ALA A 350 10.48 16.37 -1.30
N ARG A 351 11.17 15.42 -1.93
CA ARG A 351 10.57 14.21 -2.52
C ARG A 351 9.91 13.34 -1.47
N ARG A 352 10.57 13.11 -0.33
CA ARG A 352 10.02 12.33 0.78
C ARG A 352 8.78 12.96 1.39
N MET A 353 8.77 14.28 1.59
CA MET A 353 7.60 15.02 2.10
C MET A 353 6.42 14.93 1.13
N ARG A 354 6.65 15.15 -0.16
CA ARG A 354 5.60 15.00 -1.19
C ARG A 354 5.04 13.57 -1.22
N GLY A 355 5.93 12.57 -1.12
CA GLY A 355 5.57 11.15 -1.06
C GLY A 355 4.81 10.74 0.20
N ALA A 356 5.08 11.36 1.35
CA ALA A 356 4.43 11.07 2.62
C ALA A 356 2.93 11.40 2.63
N LYS A 357 2.53 12.46 1.92
CA LYS A 357 1.15 12.99 2.00
C LYS A 357 0.09 11.97 1.63
N ILE A 358 0.34 11.13 0.65
CA ILE A 358 -0.67 10.20 0.15
C ILE A 358 -1.05 9.12 1.19
N TYR A 359 -0.15 8.77 2.10
CA TYR A 359 -0.45 7.81 3.16
C TYR A 359 -1.55 8.27 4.12
N GLN A 360 -1.79 9.58 4.26
CA GLN A 360 -2.92 10.11 5.03
C GLN A 360 -4.26 9.97 4.26
N ILE A 361 -4.24 9.65 2.96
CA ILE A 361 -5.40 9.70 2.05
C ILE A 361 -5.82 8.29 1.62
N PHE A 362 -4.94 7.51 0.97
CA PHE A 362 -5.27 6.20 0.41
C PHE A 362 -5.30 5.08 1.48
N GLY A 363 -5.79 3.89 1.11
CA GLY A 363 -5.95 2.77 2.06
C GLY A 363 -6.90 3.08 3.23
N GLY A 364 -7.83 4.03 3.03
CA GLY A 364 -8.67 4.66 4.03
C GLY A 364 -7.97 5.83 4.72
N THR A 365 -8.57 7.02 4.63
CA THR A 365 -7.98 8.26 5.19
C THR A 365 -7.66 8.13 6.67
N SER A 366 -6.75 8.98 7.19
CA SER A 366 -6.50 9.07 8.65
C SER A 366 -7.77 9.33 9.46
N GLN A 367 -8.78 10.01 8.86
CA GLN A 367 -10.11 10.22 9.45
C GLN A 367 -10.93 8.92 9.47
N ILE A 368 -10.92 8.13 8.39
CA ILE A 368 -11.57 6.81 8.37
C ILE A 368 -10.94 5.87 9.40
N GLN A 369 -9.62 5.89 9.57
CA GLN A 369 -8.97 5.09 10.61
C GLN A 369 -9.48 5.52 12.01
N ARG A 370 -9.63 6.82 12.29
CA ARG A 370 -10.20 7.32 13.57
C ARG A 370 -11.64 6.86 13.78
N LEU A 371 -12.47 6.85 12.73
CA LEU A 371 -13.84 6.31 12.80
C LEU A 371 -13.83 4.82 13.14
N ILE A 372 -12.93 4.04 12.53
CA ILE A 372 -12.79 2.61 12.80
C ILE A 372 -12.36 2.39 14.26
N ILE A 373 -11.32 3.08 14.72
CA ILE A 373 -10.83 3.01 16.10
C ILE A 373 -11.96 3.31 17.08
N GLY A 374 -12.65 4.44 16.91
CA GLY A 374 -13.75 4.83 17.79
C GLY A 374 -14.88 3.80 17.83
N ARG A 375 -15.24 3.23 16.68
CA ARG A 375 -16.26 2.18 16.58
C ARG A 375 -15.83 0.89 17.28
N GLU A 376 -14.63 0.41 17.06
CA GLU A 376 -14.14 -0.84 17.67
C GLU A 376 -13.96 -0.67 19.19
N MET A 377 -13.43 0.43 19.66
CA MET A 377 -13.33 0.73 21.10
C MET A 377 -14.71 0.78 21.75
N ASN A 378 -15.68 1.45 21.14
CA ASN A 378 -17.04 1.54 21.69
C ASN A 378 -17.72 0.17 21.84
N LYS A 379 -17.43 -0.80 20.96
CA LYS A 379 -17.90 -2.19 21.12
C LYS A 379 -17.32 -2.85 22.37
N ASN A 380 -16.03 -2.61 22.65
CA ASN A 380 -15.34 -3.20 23.79
C ASN A 380 -15.80 -2.62 25.14
N PHE A 381 -16.23 -1.36 25.18
CA PHE A 381 -16.71 -0.69 26.40
C PHE A 381 -18.22 -0.84 26.68
N LYS A 382 -19.00 -1.34 25.72
CA LYS A 382 -20.44 -1.59 25.88
C LYS A 382 -20.78 -2.99 26.41
N ARG A 383 -19.80 -3.76 26.86
CA ARG A 383 -19.97 -5.08 27.46
C ARG A 383 -20.24 -5.00 28.94
#